data_383cad1cbc948b72bf5bf9588440aae2
#
_entry.id   383cad1cbc948b72bf5bf9588440aae2
#
_cell.length_a   1.000
_cell.length_b   1.000
_cell.length_c   1.000
_cell.angle_alpha   90.00
_cell.angle_beta   90.00
_cell.angle_gamma   90.00
#
_symmetry.space_group_name_H-M   'P 1'
#
loop_
_entity.id
_entity.type
_entity.pdbx_description
1 polymer ?
#
loop_
_entity_poly.entity_id
_entity_poly.type
_entity_poly.pdbx_seq_one_letter_code
_entity_poly.pdbx_strand_id
1 'polypeptide(L)'
;MKFDELKTPAYVIDEKKLIHNLEILKSVEEHTGCHILLAQKAFSSYALYPLISQYISGTTASGIFEAELGHECMGKENHVFAPAFTDEDMDKLVKICDHVVFNSVNQLICHKEKCINNRVSFGLRVNPEHSTQGDHAIYDPCAPGSRLGVTEENLKKALQKNPDALAGME
;
A
#
# COMPACT_ATOMS: atom_id res chain seq x y z
N MET A 1 -22.90 15.09 -20.94
CA MET A 1 -22.98 13.75 -21.55
C MET A 1 -24.32 13.15 -21.12
N LYS A 2 -25.11 12.63 -22.05
CA LYS A 2 -26.35 11.91 -21.74
C LYS A 2 -26.03 10.42 -21.59
N PHE A 3 -26.57 9.76 -20.56
CA PHE A 3 -26.29 8.34 -20.32
C PHE A 3 -26.78 7.44 -21.48
N ASP A 4 -27.83 7.87 -22.17
CA ASP A 4 -28.45 7.15 -23.30
C ASP A 4 -27.54 7.06 -24.54
N GLU A 5 -26.48 7.91 -24.61
CA GLU A 5 -25.53 7.98 -25.71
C GLU A 5 -24.28 7.10 -25.43
N LEU A 6 -24.19 6.48 -24.23
CA LEU A 6 -23.04 5.65 -23.88
C LEU A 6 -23.15 4.24 -24.48
N LYS A 7 -22.06 3.82 -25.10
CA LYS A 7 -21.94 2.42 -25.52
C LYS A 7 -21.71 1.53 -24.30
N THR A 8 -22.67 0.62 -24.06
CA THR A 8 -22.61 -0.31 -22.92
C THR A 8 -22.10 -1.69 -23.34
N PRO A 9 -21.47 -2.46 -22.39
CA PRO A 9 -21.24 -2.13 -20.98
C PRO A 9 -20.11 -1.09 -20.81
N ALA A 10 -20.25 -0.18 -19.83
CA ALA A 10 -19.25 0.85 -19.54
C ALA A 10 -19.25 1.23 -18.05
N TYR A 11 -18.06 1.48 -17.50
CA TYR A 11 -17.93 2.19 -16.24
C TYR A 11 -17.92 3.70 -16.50
N VAL A 12 -18.69 4.44 -15.72
CA VAL A 12 -18.81 5.90 -15.84
C VAL A 12 -18.35 6.53 -14.54
N ILE A 13 -17.38 7.44 -14.64
CA ILE A 13 -16.88 8.18 -13.50
C ILE A 13 -17.36 9.63 -13.65
N ASP A 14 -18.11 10.10 -12.64
CA ASP A 14 -18.52 11.50 -12.54
C ASP A 14 -17.37 12.31 -11.93
N GLU A 15 -16.66 13.05 -12.77
CA GLU A 15 -15.49 13.82 -12.36
C GLU A 15 -15.81 14.88 -11.29
N LYS A 16 -17.00 15.52 -11.35
CA LYS A 16 -17.38 16.50 -10.33
C LYS A 16 -17.57 15.88 -8.95
N LYS A 17 -18.15 14.68 -8.90
CA LYS A 17 -18.30 13.92 -7.65
C LYS A 17 -16.94 13.43 -7.15
N LEU A 18 -16.07 13.00 -8.05
CA LEU A 18 -14.70 12.60 -7.69
C LEU A 18 -13.95 13.79 -7.09
N ILE A 19 -13.96 14.95 -7.73
CA ILE A 19 -13.31 16.17 -7.22
C ILE A 19 -13.85 16.53 -5.84
N HIS A 20 -15.18 16.54 -5.65
CA HIS A 20 -15.76 16.83 -4.35
C HIS A 20 -15.27 15.89 -3.25
N ASN A 21 -15.19 14.58 -3.53
CA ASN A 21 -14.63 13.61 -2.58
C ASN A 21 -13.13 13.85 -2.32
N LEU A 22 -12.37 14.19 -3.34
CA LEU A 22 -10.95 14.50 -3.23
C LEU A 22 -10.69 15.78 -2.40
N GLU A 23 -11.54 16.79 -2.53
CA GLU A 23 -11.50 18.01 -1.70
C GLU A 23 -11.68 17.69 -0.21
N ILE A 24 -12.59 16.75 0.12
CA ILE A 24 -12.77 16.28 1.50
C ILE A 24 -11.50 15.60 1.99
N LEU A 25 -10.90 14.68 1.21
CA LEU A 25 -9.67 13.98 1.58
C LEU A 25 -8.52 14.97 1.78
N LYS A 26 -8.36 15.93 0.86
CA LYS A 26 -7.36 16.98 0.97
C LYS A 26 -7.53 17.80 2.24
N SER A 27 -8.76 18.17 2.59
CA SER A 27 -9.00 18.91 3.84
C SER A 27 -8.61 18.12 5.09
N VAL A 28 -8.74 16.79 5.06
CA VAL A 28 -8.28 15.92 6.16
C VAL A 28 -6.75 15.96 6.25
N GLU A 29 -6.03 15.80 5.14
CA GLU A 29 -4.56 15.92 5.14
C GLU A 29 -4.10 17.27 5.70
N GLU A 30 -4.70 18.36 5.23
CA GLU A 30 -4.34 19.73 5.67
C GLU A 30 -4.59 19.97 7.17
N HIS A 31 -5.65 19.39 7.73
CA HIS A 31 -5.98 19.58 9.15
C HIS A 31 -5.20 18.67 10.09
N THR A 32 -4.82 17.48 9.65
CA THR A 32 -4.21 16.45 10.51
C THR A 32 -2.73 16.25 10.27
N GLY A 33 -2.21 16.68 9.12
CA GLY A 33 -0.85 16.38 8.68
C GLY A 33 -0.64 14.92 8.27
N CYS A 34 -1.70 14.12 8.14
CA CYS A 34 -1.56 12.76 7.63
C CYS A 34 -1.40 12.74 6.11
N HIS A 35 -0.82 11.66 5.58
CA HIS A 35 -0.75 11.39 4.15
C HIS A 35 -1.84 10.38 3.76
N ILE A 36 -2.68 10.73 2.80
CA ILE A 36 -3.71 9.84 2.25
C ILE A 36 -3.21 9.25 0.94
N LEU A 37 -3.22 7.92 0.84
CA LEU A 37 -2.75 7.19 -0.33
C LEU A 37 -3.91 6.47 -1.03
N LEU A 38 -3.95 6.57 -2.35
CA LEU A 38 -4.91 5.83 -3.18
C LEU A 38 -4.59 4.34 -3.18
N ALA A 39 -5.48 3.52 -2.66
CA ALA A 39 -5.36 2.06 -2.76
C ALA A 39 -5.71 1.60 -4.18
N GLN A 40 -4.69 1.31 -4.99
CA GLN A 40 -4.87 1.00 -6.41
C GLN A 40 -5.72 -0.25 -6.65
N LYS A 41 -5.66 -1.26 -5.77
CA LYS A 41 -6.54 -2.44 -5.83
C LYS A 41 -8.04 -2.11 -5.74
N ALA A 42 -8.40 -0.95 -5.16
CA ALA A 42 -9.78 -0.49 -5.06
C ALA A 42 -10.15 0.45 -6.22
N PHE A 43 -9.18 1.21 -6.73
CA PHE A 43 -9.40 2.15 -7.81
C PHE A 43 -8.12 2.32 -8.64
N SER A 44 -8.12 1.74 -9.84
CA SER A 44 -6.97 1.77 -10.76
C SER A 44 -7.29 2.42 -12.11
N SER A 45 -8.27 3.34 -12.14
CA SER A 45 -8.55 4.14 -13.34
C SER A 45 -7.46 5.19 -13.55
N TYR A 46 -6.29 4.75 -13.98
CA TYR A 46 -5.06 5.51 -14.06
C TYR A 46 -5.15 6.80 -14.90
N ALA A 47 -6.08 6.87 -15.87
CA ALA A 47 -6.33 8.10 -16.63
C ALA A 47 -6.74 9.29 -15.73
N LEU A 48 -7.19 9.04 -14.50
CA LEU A 48 -7.56 10.05 -13.52
C LEU A 48 -6.46 10.32 -12.48
N TYR A 49 -5.36 9.59 -12.50
CA TYR A 49 -4.27 9.79 -11.54
C TYR A 49 -3.66 11.20 -11.59
N PRO A 50 -3.48 11.84 -12.77
CA PRO A 50 -3.03 13.24 -12.81
C PRO A 50 -3.99 14.23 -12.13
N LEU A 51 -5.31 13.96 -12.14
CA LEU A 51 -6.28 14.73 -11.41
C LEU A 51 -6.19 14.44 -9.91
N ILE A 52 -6.19 13.17 -9.53
CA ILE A 52 -6.16 12.71 -8.13
C ILE A 52 -4.90 13.21 -7.43
N SER A 53 -3.76 13.24 -8.12
CA SER A 53 -2.46 13.70 -7.58
C SER A 53 -2.47 15.16 -7.11
N GLN A 54 -3.44 15.96 -7.52
CA GLN A 54 -3.58 17.35 -7.06
C GLN A 54 -4.19 17.46 -5.65
N TYR A 55 -4.73 16.37 -5.12
CA TYR A 55 -5.51 16.38 -3.88
C TYR A 55 -4.94 15.51 -2.77
N ILE A 56 -4.33 14.37 -3.08
CA ILE A 56 -3.82 13.41 -2.09
C ILE A 56 -2.33 13.13 -2.28
N SER A 57 -1.71 12.53 -1.26
CA SER A 57 -0.25 12.41 -1.17
C SER A 57 0.36 11.36 -2.10
N GLY A 58 -0.37 10.32 -2.51
CA GLY A 58 0.24 9.29 -3.36
C GLY A 58 -0.62 8.06 -3.56
N THR A 59 0.04 6.92 -3.81
CA THR A 59 -0.57 5.62 -4.04
C THR A 59 -0.05 4.55 -3.08
N THR A 60 -0.85 3.51 -2.87
CA THR A 60 -0.39 2.27 -2.26
C THR A 60 -0.68 1.08 -3.17
N ALA A 61 0.33 0.26 -3.37
CA ALA A 61 0.36 -0.87 -4.28
C ALA A 61 0.30 -2.22 -3.53
N SER A 62 -0.31 -3.21 -4.16
CA SER A 62 -0.36 -4.60 -3.67
C SER A 62 0.66 -5.51 -4.34
N GLY A 63 1.54 -4.96 -5.17
CA GLY A 63 2.60 -5.65 -5.88
C GLY A 63 3.29 -4.76 -6.90
N ILE A 64 4.26 -5.33 -7.63
CA ILE A 64 5.13 -4.59 -8.54
C ILE A 64 4.36 -3.83 -9.64
N PHE A 65 3.37 -4.43 -10.26
CA PHE A 65 2.63 -3.81 -11.38
C PHE A 65 1.82 -2.59 -10.95
N GLU A 66 1.21 -2.63 -9.76
CA GLU A 66 0.54 -1.45 -9.21
C GLU A 66 1.56 -0.39 -8.80
N ALA A 67 2.74 -0.79 -8.27
CA ALA A 67 3.80 0.15 -7.91
C ALA A 67 4.35 0.88 -9.15
N GLU A 68 4.60 0.16 -10.24
CA GLU A 68 4.98 0.73 -11.54
C GLU A 68 3.91 1.71 -12.05
N LEU A 69 2.64 1.31 -12.02
CA LEU A 69 1.52 2.16 -12.43
C LEU A 69 1.41 3.44 -11.60
N GLY A 70 1.54 3.33 -10.26
CA GLY A 70 1.53 4.48 -9.37
C GLY A 70 2.69 5.44 -9.64
N HIS A 71 3.89 4.90 -9.82
CA HIS A 71 5.08 5.68 -10.15
C HIS A 71 4.93 6.45 -11.47
N GLU A 72 4.48 5.77 -12.52
CA GLU A 72 4.38 6.35 -13.87
C GLU A 72 3.22 7.35 -14.00
N CYS A 73 2.06 7.06 -13.40
CA CYS A 73 0.83 7.80 -13.65
C CYS A 73 0.47 8.82 -12.55
N MET A 74 0.85 8.57 -11.29
CA MET A 74 0.60 9.48 -10.17
C MET A 74 1.79 10.41 -9.91
N GLY A 75 3.02 9.87 -9.92
CA GLY A 75 4.26 10.63 -9.75
C GLY A 75 4.44 11.28 -8.39
N LYS A 76 3.86 10.70 -7.34
CA LYS A 76 3.93 11.12 -5.94
C LYS A 76 4.37 9.96 -5.05
N GLU A 77 4.19 10.06 -3.73
CA GLU A 77 4.53 8.97 -2.82
C GLU A 77 3.97 7.64 -3.31
N ASN A 78 4.81 6.62 -3.33
CA ASN A 78 4.47 5.30 -3.82
C ASN A 78 4.84 4.25 -2.77
N HIS A 79 3.84 3.72 -2.10
CA HIS A 79 4.00 2.71 -1.06
C HIS A 79 3.63 1.34 -1.58
N VAL A 80 4.30 0.29 -1.10
CA VAL A 80 3.98 -1.08 -1.50
C VAL A 80 3.92 -2.03 -0.31
N PHE A 81 2.89 -2.87 -0.30
CA PHE A 81 2.79 -4.04 0.56
C PHE A 81 2.37 -5.26 -0.27
N ALA A 82 3.14 -6.34 -0.20
CA ALA A 82 2.73 -7.64 -0.72
C ALA A 82 3.07 -8.76 0.28
N PRO A 83 2.35 -9.89 0.26
CA PRO A 83 2.65 -11.02 1.13
C PRO A 83 4.05 -11.62 0.90
N ALA A 84 4.59 -11.47 -0.31
CA ALA A 84 5.93 -11.88 -0.68
C ALA A 84 6.47 -10.99 -1.80
N PHE A 85 7.80 -10.80 -1.80
CA PHE A 85 8.56 -10.15 -2.86
C PHE A 85 9.66 -11.09 -3.33
N THR A 86 9.91 -11.14 -4.62
CA THR A 86 11.11 -11.76 -5.18
C THR A 86 12.30 -10.80 -5.10
N ASP A 87 13.52 -11.30 -5.27
CA ASP A 87 14.70 -10.44 -5.37
C ASP A 87 14.60 -9.47 -6.54
N GLU A 88 14.07 -9.95 -7.68
CA GLU A 88 13.86 -9.15 -8.89
C GLU A 88 12.83 -8.04 -8.69
N ASP A 89 11.72 -8.32 -7.99
CA ASP A 89 10.75 -7.30 -7.63
C ASP A 89 11.39 -6.22 -6.75
N MET A 90 12.16 -6.64 -5.73
CA MET A 90 12.80 -5.71 -4.82
C MET A 90 13.82 -4.81 -5.51
N ASP A 91 14.59 -5.33 -6.48
CA ASP A 91 15.56 -4.55 -7.27
C ASP A 91 14.89 -3.43 -8.10
N LYS A 92 13.61 -3.59 -8.43
CA LYS A 92 12.80 -2.57 -9.09
C LYS A 92 12.10 -1.67 -8.08
N LEU A 93 11.45 -2.25 -7.07
CA LEU A 93 10.65 -1.52 -6.07
C LEU A 93 11.46 -0.46 -5.33
N VAL A 94 12.70 -0.76 -4.94
CA VAL A 94 13.57 0.22 -4.27
C VAL A 94 13.96 1.43 -5.12
N LYS A 95 13.65 1.43 -6.42
CA LYS A 95 13.91 2.56 -7.33
C LYS A 95 12.67 3.43 -7.56
N ILE A 96 11.48 2.90 -7.26
CA ILE A 96 10.21 3.54 -7.60
C ILE A 96 9.27 3.72 -6.41
N CYS A 97 9.59 3.13 -5.25
CA CYS A 97 8.79 3.25 -4.04
C CYS A 97 9.52 4.07 -2.98
N ASP A 98 8.75 4.84 -2.21
CA ASP A 98 9.22 5.59 -1.05
C ASP A 98 9.15 4.74 0.22
N HIS A 99 8.19 3.79 0.27
CA HIS A 99 7.99 2.94 1.44
C HIS A 99 7.62 1.50 1.04
N VAL A 100 8.31 0.52 1.66
CA VAL A 100 8.05 -0.92 1.46
C VAL A 100 7.66 -1.56 2.77
N VAL A 101 6.51 -2.24 2.82
CA VAL A 101 6.07 -2.98 4.00
C VAL A 101 6.28 -4.48 3.80
N PHE A 102 7.08 -5.09 4.66
CA PHE A 102 7.34 -6.52 4.66
C PHE A 102 6.29 -7.30 5.45
N ASN A 103 6.01 -8.51 5.01
CA ASN A 103 4.99 -9.36 5.61
C ASN A 103 5.54 -10.28 6.72
N SER A 104 6.85 -10.48 6.77
CA SER A 104 7.51 -11.32 7.77
C SER A 104 8.91 -10.79 8.11
N VAL A 105 9.41 -11.15 9.30
CA VAL A 105 10.78 -10.80 9.73
C VAL A 105 11.83 -11.41 8.81
N ASN A 106 11.61 -12.62 8.29
CA ASN A 106 12.56 -13.22 7.35
C ASN A 106 12.67 -12.42 6.06
N GLN A 107 11.54 -11.97 5.50
CA GLN A 107 11.53 -11.15 4.29
C GLN A 107 12.21 -9.79 4.55
N LEU A 108 11.95 -9.18 5.70
CA LEU A 108 12.61 -7.95 6.11
C LEU A 108 14.12 -8.14 6.20
N ILE A 109 14.63 -9.21 6.85
CA ILE A 109 16.07 -9.50 6.95
C ILE A 109 16.68 -9.69 5.57
N CYS A 110 16.00 -10.38 4.66
CA CYS A 110 16.51 -10.62 3.30
C CYS A 110 16.67 -9.33 2.49
N HIS A 111 15.78 -8.33 2.69
CA HIS A 111 15.68 -7.21 1.76
C HIS A 111 15.95 -5.83 2.36
N LYS A 112 16.04 -5.68 3.70
CA LYS A 112 16.22 -4.37 4.33
C LYS A 112 17.44 -3.60 3.83
N GLU A 113 18.55 -4.28 3.55
CA GLU A 113 19.76 -3.65 3.03
C GLU A 113 19.53 -3.01 1.65
N LYS A 114 18.67 -3.61 0.81
CA LYS A 114 18.28 -3.00 -0.47
C LYS A 114 17.53 -1.67 -0.24
N CYS A 115 16.64 -1.64 0.76
CA CYS A 115 15.91 -0.43 1.13
C CYS A 115 16.86 0.65 1.68
N ILE A 116 17.73 0.29 2.63
CA ILE A 116 18.70 1.20 3.24
C ILE A 116 19.61 1.85 2.17
N ASN A 117 20.18 1.02 1.28
CA ASN A 117 21.11 1.48 0.23
C ASN A 117 20.44 2.41 -0.78
N ASN A 118 19.13 2.31 -0.96
CA ASN A 118 18.34 3.16 -1.86
C ASN A 118 17.55 4.26 -1.13
N ARG A 119 17.70 4.40 0.20
CA ARG A 119 16.99 5.38 1.04
C ARG A 119 15.48 5.25 0.99
N VAL A 120 15.00 4.01 0.87
CA VAL A 120 13.58 3.67 0.92
C VAL A 120 13.22 3.35 2.36
N SER A 121 12.18 4.00 2.88
CA SER A 121 11.62 3.67 4.20
C SER A 121 11.00 2.26 4.16
N PHE A 122 11.08 1.54 5.27
CA PHE A 122 10.52 0.19 5.32
C PHE A 122 9.89 -0.13 6.67
N GLY A 123 8.87 -0.95 6.62
CA GLY A 123 8.10 -1.37 7.79
C GLY A 123 7.79 -2.87 7.80
N LEU A 124 7.22 -3.32 8.89
CA LEU A 124 6.76 -4.70 9.09
C LEU A 124 5.26 -4.72 9.38
N ARG A 125 4.51 -5.50 8.62
CA ARG A 125 3.09 -5.73 8.91
C ARG A 125 2.95 -6.68 10.10
N VAL A 126 2.28 -6.23 11.15
CA VAL A 126 1.93 -7.04 12.32
C VAL A 126 0.49 -7.50 12.21
N ASN A 127 0.24 -8.78 12.53
CA ASN A 127 -1.10 -9.32 12.72
C ASN A 127 -1.39 -9.32 14.23
N PRO A 128 -2.31 -8.47 14.73
CA PRO A 128 -2.61 -8.38 16.15
C PRO A 128 -3.45 -9.56 16.66
N GLU A 129 -3.86 -10.50 15.78
CA GLU A 129 -4.74 -11.63 16.09
C GLU A 129 -6.06 -11.18 16.73
N HIS A 130 -6.44 -9.92 16.49
CA HIS A 130 -7.68 -9.30 16.94
C HIS A 130 -8.36 -8.63 15.77
N SER A 131 -9.63 -8.95 15.55
CA SER A 131 -10.43 -8.42 14.44
C SER A 131 -11.63 -7.63 14.93
N THR A 132 -11.94 -6.56 14.21
CA THR A 132 -13.17 -5.77 14.39
C THR A 132 -14.16 -5.99 13.24
N GLN A 133 -13.92 -7.00 12.38
CA GLN A 133 -14.72 -7.28 11.16
C GLN A 133 -16.07 -7.94 11.44
N GLY A 134 -16.36 -8.36 12.69
CA GLY A 134 -17.58 -9.07 13.04
C GLY A 134 -17.66 -10.46 12.39
N ASP A 135 -18.83 -10.84 11.85
CA ASP A 135 -19.11 -12.22 11.40
C ASP A 135 -18.56 -12.57 9.99
N HIS A 136 -17.69 -11.75 9.41
CA HIS A 136 -17.14 -11.98 8.06
C HIS A 136 -15.76 -12.63 8.08
N ALA A 137 -15.61 -13.79 8.69
CA ALA A 137 -14.33 -14.49 8.85
C ALA A 137 -13.53 -14.70 7.57
N ILE A 138 -14.20 -14.86 6.42
CA ILE A 138 -13.55 -15.07 5.12
C ILE A 138 -12.75 -13.85 4.63
N TYR A 139 -13.13 -12.65 5.08
CA TYR A 139 -12.46 -11.39 4.73
C TYR A 139 -11.59 -10.85 5.88
N ASP A 140 -11.54 -11.58 7.00
CA ASP A 140 -10.81 -11.14 8.18
C ASP A 140 -9.30 -11.39 8.03
N PRO A 141 -8.47 -10.33 7.92
CA PRO A 141 -7.03 -10.47 7.79
C PRO A 141 -6.37 -11.01 9.06
N CYS A 142 -7.09 -11.04 10.18
CA CYS A 142 -6.60 -11.52 11.49
C CYS A 142 -7.14 -12.91 11.86
N ALA A 143 -7.96 -13.54 10.99
CA ALA A 143 -8.49 -14.87 11.23
C ALA A 143 -7.37 -15.92 11.39
N PRO A 144 -7.60 -17.00 12.16
CA PRO A 144 -6.65 -18.09 12.25
C PRO A 144 -6.25 -18.64 10.89
N GLY A 145 -4.93 -18.78 10.65
CA GLY A 145 -4.40 -19.18 9.33
C GLY A 145 -4.26 -18.07 8.30
N SER A 146 -4.50 -16.80 8.67
CA SER A 146 -4.22 -15.67 7.80
C SER A 146 -2.74 -15.64 7.40
N ARG A 147 -2.49 -15.36 6.12
CA ARG A 147 -1.14 -15.18 5.56
C ARG A 147 -0.60 -13.76 5.74
N LEU A 148 -1.38 -12.85 6.33
CA LEU A 148 -1.09 -11.42 6.35
C LEU A 148 -0.55 -10.98 7.71
N GLY A 149 0.70 -10.52 7.70
CA GLY A 149 1.39 -9.98 8.86
C GLY A 149 2.01 -11.06 9.76
N VAL A 150 2.95 -10.64 10.59
CA VAL A 150 3.61 -11.47 11.59
C VAL A 150 2.81 -11.43 12.90
N THR A 151 2.52 -12.60 13.50
CA THR A 151 1.89 -12.68 14.81
C THR A 151 2.90 -12.34 15.91
N GLU A 152 2.41 -11.96 17.10
CA GLU A 152 3.25 -11.64 18.25
C GLU A 152 4.21 -12.78 18.60
N GLU A 153 3.73 -14.02 18.61
CA GLU A 153 4.55 -15.20 18.89
C GLU A 153 5.68 -15.38 17.88
N ASN A 154 5.36 -15.26 16.60
CA ASN A 154 6.35 -15.39 15.52
C ASN A 154 7.35 -14.23 15.52
N LEU A 155 6.91 -13.02 15.83
CA LEU A 155 7.78 -11.85 15.98
C LEU A 155 8.78 -12.08 17.14
N LYS A 156 8.31 -12.48 18.31
CA LYS A 156 9.17 -12.77 19.46
C LYS A 156 10.20 -13.87 19.15
N LYS A 157 9.79 -14.98 18.52
CA LYS A 157 10.69 -16.05 18.09
C LYS A 157 11.74 -15.57 17.10
N ALA A 158 11.36 -14.71 16.14
CA ALA A 158 12.28 -14.18 15.17
C ALA A 158 13.31 -13.23 15.79
N LEU A 159 12.90 -12.35 16.72
CA LEU A 159 13.77 -11.42 17.43
C LEU A 159 14.72 -12.11 18.41
N GLN A 160 14.33 -13.23 19.00
CA GLN A 160 15.26 -14.06 19.80
C GLN A 160 16.44 -14.60 18.98
N LYS A 161 16.21 -14.90 17.69
CA LYS A 161 17.25 -15.39 16.78
C LYS A 161 18.04 -14.24 16.11
N ASN A 162 17.40 -13.12 15.90
CA ASN A 162 17.94 -11.96 15.18
C ASN A 162 17.54 -10.68 15.93
N PRO A 163 18.20 -10.32 17.05
CA PRO A 163 17.83 -9.18 17.89
C PRO A 163 17.78 -7.86 17.11
N ASP A 164 18.66 -7.68 16.12
CA ASP A 164 18.76 -6.45 15.31
C ASP A 164 17.92 -6.48 14.03
N ALA A 165 16.97 -7.42 13.92
CA ALA A 165 16.18 -7.57 12.71
C ALA A 165 15.43 -6.28 12.34
N LEU A 166 14.91 -5.55 13.34
CA LEU A 166 14.14 -4.32 13.14
C LEU A 166 14.99 -3.05 13.09
N ALA A 167 16.32 -3.16 13.19
CA ALA A 167 17.19 -2.00 13.12
C ALA A 167 17.08 -1.30 11.75
N GLY A 168 16.96 0.04 11.77
CA GLY A 168 16.79 0.87 10.58
C GLY A 168 15.32 1.00 10.09
N MET A 169 14.37 0.39 10.78
CA MET A 169 12.95 0.60 10.53
C MET A 169 12.48 1.93 11.15
N GLU A 170 11.69 2.69 10.40
CA GLU A 170 11.10 3.97 10.85
C GLU A 170 9.71 3.78 11.45
#